data_e607be168931c52f1dbee87959f0bcb1
#
_entry.id   e607be168931c52f1dbee87959f0bcb1
#
_cell.length_a   1.000
_cell.length_b   1.000
_cell.length_c   1.000
_cell.angle_alpha   90.00
_cell.angle_beta   90.00
_cell.angle_gamma   90.00
#
_symmetry.space_group_name_H-M   'P 1'
#
loop_
_entity.id
_entity.type
_entity.pdbx_description
1 polymer ?
#
loop_
_entity_poly.entity_id
_entity_poly.type
_entity_poly.pdbx_seq_one_letter_code
_entity_poly.pdbx_strand_id
1 'polypeptide(L)'
;SPSTNTDLKGYQSFSATNREGRIFHFGIREHAMGAILNGMALSKCVIPFGATFLIFYDYMRPSVRLAAIMKIKPIFIYTHDSIGLGEDGTTHQPVEQLLGLRSVPNLVMIRPADANETVAAWRAALEHTGGPVALVLTRQELPVIDQEKYTKARELKKGAYILSESDETPQVI
;
A
#
# COMPACT_ATOMS: atom_id res chain seq x y z
N SER A 1 -11.46 -3.61 5.42
CA SER A 1 -11.85 -4.91 5.96
C SER A 1 -11.05 -5.20 7.23
N PRO A 2 -11.61 -5.78 8.28
CA PRO A 2 -10.86 -6.18 9.47
C PRO A 2 -9.68 -7.11 9.15
N SER A 3 -9.82 -7.95 8.12
CA SER A 3 -8.76 -8.88 7.68
C SER A 3 -7.50 -8.21 7.11
N THR A 4 -7.56 -6.94 6.73
CA THR A 4 -6.38 -6.21 6.27
C THR A 4 -5.57 -5.57 7.41
N ASN A 5 -6.11 -5.53 8.64
CA ASN A 5 -5.51 -4.89 9.82
C ASN A 5 -5.04 -3.45 9.58
N THR A 6 -5.78 -2.70 8.76
CA THR A 6 -5.44 -1.32 8.37
C THR A 6 -6.33 -0.27 9.01
N ASP A 7 -7.19 -0.66 9.94
CA ASP A 7 -8.05 0.25 10.67
C ASP A 7 -7.23 1.10 11.65
N LEU A 8 -7.52 2.40 11.69
CA LEU A 8 -6.88 3.31 12.63
C LEU A 8 -7.42 3.08 14.04
N LYS A 9 -6.58 2.60 14.93
CA LYS A 9 -6.94 2.40 16.35
C LYS A 9 -7.37 3.74 16.98
N GLY A 10 -8.45 3.70 17.76
CA GLY A 10 -8.98 4.88 18.43
C GLY A 10 -9.97 5.72 17.62
N TYR A 11 -10.22 5.37 16.35
CA TYR A 11 -11.24 6.02 15.54
C TYR A 11 -12.45 5.11 15.34
N GLN A 12 -13.64 5.74 15.33
CA GLN A 12 -14.90 5.04 15.16
C GLN A 12 -15.29 4.91 13.68
N SER A 13 -16.17 3.93 13.40
CA SER A 13 -16.73 3.74 12.08
C SER A 13 -17.74 4.83 11.75
N PHE A 14 -17.69 5.30 10.49
CA PHE A 14 -18.72 6.15 9.93
C PHE A 14 -20.00 5.35 9.71
N SER A 15 -21.11 5.88 10.16
CA SER A 15 -22.43 5.21 10.03
C SER A 15 -23.56 6.24 9.96
N ALA A 16 -24.79 5.75 9.77
CA ALA A 16 -25.98 6.60 9.80
C ALA A 16 -26.15 7.33 11.15
N THR A 17 -25.71 6.70 12.24
CA THR A 17 -25.78 7.22 13.61
C THR A 17 -24.49 7.90 14.09
N ASN A 18 -23.39 7.76 13.35
CA ASN A 18 -22.10 8.39 13.67
C ASN A 18 -21.46 8.97 12.41
N ARG A 19 -21.73 10.24 12.15
CA ARG A 19 -21.19 10.97 10.99
C ARG A 19 -19.77 11.50 11.20
N GLU A 20 -19.25 11.45 12.41
CA GLU A 20 -17.89 11.88 12.75
C GLU A 20 -16.88 10.73 12.63
N GLY A 21 -17.35 9.51 12.46
CA GLY A 21 -16.51 8.34 12.25
C GLY A 21 -15.61 8.48 11.02
N ARG A 22 -14.36 8.03 11.15
CA ARG A 22 -13.34 8.15 10.07
C ARG A 22 -13.08 6.86 9.34
N ILE A 23 -13.66 5.75 9.79
CA ILE A 23 -13.45 4.43 9.20
C ILE A 23 -14.70 4.04 8.40
N PHE A 24 -14.52 3.81 7.10
CA PHE A 24 -15.58 3.39 6.20
C PHE A 24 -15.45 1.90 5.88
N HIS A 25 -16.51 1.13 6.09
CA HIS A 25 -16.57 -0.28 5.75
C HIS A 25 -17.29 -0.46 4.43
N PHE A 26 -16.56 -0.78 3.38
CA PHE A 26 -17.10 -0.89 2.02
C PHE A 26 -17.70 -2.26 1.71
N GLY A 27 -17.40 -3.29 2.51
CA GLY A 27 -17.71 -4.67 2.16
C GLY A 27 -16.89 -5.12 0.93
N ILE A 28 -17.43 -6.06 0.16
CA ILE A 28 -16.78 -6.57 -1.06
C ILE A 28 -17.12 -5.64 -2.23
N ARG A 29 -16.44 -4.49 -2.31
CA ARG A 29 -16.69 -3.43 -3.30
C ARG A 29 -15.42 -2.65 -3.64
N GLU A 30 -14.39 -3.33 -4.14
CA GLU A 30 -13.06 -2.76 -4.36
C GLU A 30 -13.09 -1.60 -5.36
N HIS A 31 -13.83 -1.75 -6.47
CA HIS A 31 -13.96 -0.69 -7.46
C HIS A 31 -14.65 0.54 -6.88
N ALA A 32 -15.77 0.36 -6.18
CA ALA A 32 -16.50 1.46 -5.55
C ALA A 32 -15.64 2.14 -4.45
N MET A 33 -14.90 1.37 -3.64
CA MET A 33 -13.95 1.91 -2.67
C MET A 33 -12.92 2.80 -3.38
N GLY A 34 -12.28 2.32 -4.42
CA GLY A 34 -11.30 3.10 -5.19
C GLY A 34 -11.90 4.38 -5.79
N ALA A 35 -13.10 4.30 -6.34
CA ALA A 35 -13.81 5.47 -6.90
C ALA A 35 -14.17 6.51 -5.83
N ILE A 36 -14.60 6.06 -4.65
CA ILE A 36 -14.91 6.95 -3.51
C ILE A 36 -13.63 7.62 -2.99
N LEU A 37 -12.52 6.87 -2.87
CA LEU A 37 -11.23 7.46 -2.51
C LEU A 37 -10.80 8.53 -3.52
N ASN A 38 -11.01 8.31 -4.81
CA ASN A 38 -10.74 9.31 -5.84
C ASN A 38 -11.59 10.58 -5.65
N GLY A 39 -12.89 10.41 -5.39
CA GLY A 39 -13.79 11.54 -5.10
C GLY A 39 -13.36 12.33 -3.85
N MET A 40 -12.97 11.62 -2.79
CA MET A 40 -12.46 12.24 -1.56
C MET A 40 -11.14 13.01 -1.82
N ALA A 41 -10.21 12.42 -2.59
CA ALA A 41 -8.96 13.09 -2.95
C ALA A 41 -9.18 14.34 -3.82
N LEU A 42 -10.16 14.33 -4.71
CA LEU A 42 -10.56 15.48 -5.53
C LEU A 42 -11.08 16.66 -4.70
N SER A 43 -11.68 16.39 -3.54
CA SER A 43 -12.14 17.45 -2.64
C SER A 43 -10.99 18.30 -2.09
N LYS A 44 -9.76 17.77 -2.08
CA LYS A 44 -8.55 18.36 -1.48
C LYS A 44 -8.65 18.66 0.03
N CYS A 45 -9.72 18.21 0.68
CA CYS A 45 -9.92 18.40 2.13
C CYS A 45 -9.23 17.31 2.96
N VAL A 46 -8.98 16.15 2.37
CA VAL A 46 -8.43 14.98 3.05
C VAL A 46 -7.47 14.23 2.12
N ILE A 47 -6.55 13.47 2.71
CA ILE A 47 -5.75 12.45 2.03
C ILE A 47 -6.38 11.10 2.39
N PRO A 48 -7.23 10.52 1.54
CA PRO A 48 -7.89 9.26 1.83
C PRO A 48 -6.95 8.09 1.61
N PHE A 49 -7.11 7.04 2.40
CA PHE A 49 -6.51 5.75 2.12
C PHE A 49 -7.54 4.62 2.22
N GLY A 50 -7.33 3.55 1.50
CA GLY A 50 -8.20 2.38 1.54
C GLY A 50 -7.44 1.11 1.28
N ALA A 51 -7.88 0.01 1.90
CA ALA A 51 -7.15 -1.24 1.93
C ALA A 51 -7.98 -2.42 1.46
N THR A 52 -7.33 -3.30 0.70
CA THR A 52 -7.82 -4.62 0.32
C THR A 52 -6.65 -5.59 0.15
N PHE A 53 -6.91 -6.87 -0.14
CA PHE A 53 -5.85 -7.80 -0.51
C PHE A 53 -5.30 -7.47 -1.90
N LEU A 54 -4.03 -7.76 -2.14
CA LEU A 54 -3.39 -7.42 -3.42
C LEU A 54 -4.07 -8.09 -4.62
N ILE A 55 -4.52 -9.32 -4.49
CA ILE A 55 -5.24 -10.01 -5.58
C ILE A 55 -6.46 -9.22 -6.06
N PHE A 56 -7.16 -8.53 -5.17
CA PHE A 56 -8.35 -7.77 -5.49
C PHE A 56 -8.07 -6.39 -6.12
N TYR A 57 -6.78 -6.05 -6.31
CA TYR A 57 -6.40 -4.98 -7.23
C TYR A 57 -7.02 -5.15 -8.62
N ASP A 58 -7.20 -6.39 -9.07
CA ASP A 58 -7.82 -6.67 -10.38
C ASP A 58 -9.22 -6.06 -10.49
N TYR A 59 -9.99 -6.07 -9.41
CA TYR A 59 -11.30 -5.41 -9.38
C TYR A 59 -11.23 -3.89 -9.19
N MET A 60 -10.18 -3.37 -8.57
CA MET A 60 -9.99 -1.94 -8.31
C MET A 60 -9.21 -1.23 -9.43
N ARG A 61 -8.54 -1.96 -10.31
CA ARG A 61 -7.60 -1.45 -11.30
C ARG A 61 -8.08 -0.24 -12.10
N PRO A 62 -9.33 -0.16 -12.60
CA PRO A 62 -9.78 1.01 -13.34
C PRO A 62 -9.79 2.29 -12.50
N SER A 63 -10.21 2.21 -11.23
CA SER A 63 -10.20 3.37 -10.31
C SER A 63 -8.79 3.83 -9.99
N VAL A 64 -7.84 2.91 -9.80
CA VAL A 64 -6.42 3.22 -9.55
C VAL A 64 -5.80 3.88 -10.77
N ARG A 65 -6.06 3.34 -11.97
CA ARG A 65 -5.59 3.92 -13.23
C ARG A 65 -6.13 5.33 -13.43
N LEU A 66 -7.41 5.56 -13.12
CA LEU A 66 -8.03 6.89 -13.22
C LEU A 66 -7.40 7.88 -12.24
N ALA A 67 -7.13 7.47 -10.99
CA ALA A 67 -6.39 8.31 -10.03
C ALA A 67 -5.02 8.75 -10.58
N ALA A 68 -4.30 7.81 -11.21
CA ALA A 68 -2.99 8.07 -11.80
C ALA A 68 -3.07 9.04 -13.02
N ILE A 69 -4.09 8.89 -13.87
CA ILE A 69 -4.36 9.81 -14.99
C ILE A 69 -4.65 11.22 -14.46
N MET A 70 -5.49 11.33 -13.43
CA MET A 70 -5.86 12.59 -12.81
C MET A 70 -4.77 13.18 -11.91
N LYS A 71 -3.71 12.43 -11.63
CA LYS A 71 -2.62 12.80 -10.70
C LYS A 71 -3.14 13.24 -9.33
N ILE A 72 -4.22 12.64 -8.87
CA ILE A 72 -4.77 12.85 -7.52
C ILE A 72 -4.07 11.94 -6.50
N LYS A 73 -4.25 12.23 -5.21
CA LYS A 73 -3.45 11.65 -4.11
C LYS A 73 -4.24 10.74 -3.16
N PRO A 74 -4.97 9.71 -3.60
CA PRO A 74 -5.37 8.64 -2.70
C PRO A 74 -4.17 7.71 -2.43
N ILE A 75 -4.17 7.05 -1.26
CA ILE A 75 -3.21 6.00 -0.92
C ILE A 75 -3.96 4.67 -0.96
N PHE A 76 -3.51 3.76 -1.82
CA PHE A 76 -4.05 2.42 -1.94
C PHE A 76 -3.16 1.46 -1.14
N ILE A 77 -3.73 0.69 -0.22
CA ILE A 77 -3.01 -0.28 0.58
C ILE A 77 -3.42 -1.68 0.13
N TYR A 78 -2.43 -2.47 -0.24
CA TYR A 78 -2.63 -3.85 -0.66
C TYR A 78 -1.88 -4.77 0.28
N THR A 79 -2.62 -5.55 1.06
CA THR A 79 -2.05 -6.57 1.94
C THR A 79 -2.07 -7.95 1.29
N HIS A 80 -1.48 -8.96 1.94
CA HIS A 80 -1.46 -10.34 1.42
C HIS A 80 -0.78 -10.40 0.04
N ASP A 81 0.44 -9.91 -0.03
CA ASP A 81 1.16 -9.51 -1.24
C ASP A 81 1.78 -10.67 -2.03
N SER A 82 1.72 -11.91 -1.53
CA SER A 82 2.45 -13.03 -2.11
C SER A 82 1.80 -14.39 -1.81
N ILE A 83 2.38 -15.45 -2.35
CA ILE A 83 2.00 -16.82 -2.03
C ILE A 83 2.16 -17.18 -0.54
N GLY A 84 2.96 -16.40 0.20
CA GLY A 84 3.14 -16.52 1.65
C GLY A 84 1.92 -16.15 2.48
N LEU A 85 0.80 -15.73 1.87
CA LEU A 85 -0.45 -15.48 2.58
C LEU A 85 -1.04 -16.74 3.23
N GLY A 86 -0.62 -17.94 2.78
CA GLY A 86 -0.98 -19.19 3.42
C GLY A 86 -2.05 -20.00 2.65
N GLU A 87 -2.98 -20.58 3.39
CA GLU A 87 -3.92 -21.61 2.93
C GLU A 87 -5.13 -21.11 2.11
N ASP A 88 -5.28 -19.82 1.91
CA ASP A 88 -6.41 -19.24 1.15
C ASP A 88 -6.44 -19.69 -0.33
N GLY A 89 -5.32 -20.21 -0.83
CA GLY A 89 -5.22 -20.84 -2.14
C GLY A 89 -5.06 -19.85 -3.30
N THR A 90 -5.10 -20.41 -4.51
CA THR A 90 -4.78 -19.71 -5.78
C THR A 90 -5.68 -18.51 -6.08
N THR A 91 -6.91 -18.49 -5.57
CA THR A 91 -7.85 -17.36 -5.76
C THR A 91 -7.45 -16.11 -4.99
N HIS A 92 -6.54 -16.25 -4.01
CA HIS A 92 -6.10 -15.14 -3.14
C HIS A 92 -4.59 -14.88 -3.22
N GLN A 93 -3.84 -15.74 -3.91
CA GLN A 93 -2.38 -15.64 -4.05
C GLN A 93 -2.02 -14.78 -5.27
N PRO A 94 -1.57 -13.54 -5.09
CA PRO A 94 -1.19 -12.67 -6.20
C PRO A 94 0.12 -13.12 -6.83
N VAL A 95 0.22 -12.98 -8.15
CA VAL A 95 1.43 -13.26 -8.95
C VAL A 95 1.73 -12.04 -9.84
N GLU A 96 0.83 -11.74 -10.80
CA GLU A 96 1.01 -10.68 -11.80
C GLU A 96 0.60 -9.29 -11.32
N GLN A 97 -0.06 -9.16 -10.17
CA GLN A 97 -0.60 -7.88 -9.67
C GLN A 97 0.48 -6.85 -9.40
N LEU A 98 1.67 -7.27 -8.93
CA LEU A 98 2.81 -6.36 -8.72
C LEU A 98 3.27 -5.74 -10.04
N LEU A 99 3.39 -6.55 -11.10
CA LEU A 99 3.72 -6.06 -12.43
C LEU A 99 2.61 -5.14 -12.95
N GLY A 100 1.35 -5.51 -12.72
CA GLY A 100 0.18 -4.71 -13.06
C GLY A 100 0.22 -3.32 -12.43
N LEU A 101 0.55 -3.22 -11.14
CA LEU A 101 0.72 -1.93 -10.45
C LEU A 101 1.89 -1.12 -11.02
N ARG A 102 3.05 -1.75 -11.24
CA ARG A 102 4.23 -1.08 -11.78
C ARG A 102 4.05 -0.57 -13.20
N SER A 103 3.16 -1.17 -13.98
CA SER A 103 2.87 -0.75 -15.35
C SER A 103 1.97 0.49 -15.46
N VAL A 104 1.39 0.97 -14.37
CA VAL A 104 0.50 2.14 -14.39
C VAL A 104 1.34 3.43 -14.34
N PRO A 105 1.34 4.27 -15.40
CA PRO A 105 2.05 5.54 -15.38
C PRO A 105 1.54 6.46 -14.27
N ASN A 106 2.42 7.22 -13.62
CA ASN A 106 2.14 8.14 -12.51
C ASN A 106 1.66 7.46 -11.21
N LEU A 107 1.65 6.14 -11.11
CA LEU A 107 1.44 5.43 -9.86
C LEU A 107 2.81 5.11 -9.23
N VAL A 108 3.02 5.51 -8.00
CA VAL A 108 4.18 5.07 -7.20
C VAL A 108 3.78 3.83 -6.43
N MET A 109 4.52 2.73 -6.62
CA MET A 109 4.34 1.51 -5.84
C MET A 109 5.51 1.31 -4.90
N ILE A 110 5.22 1.14 -3.61
CA ILE A 110 6.22 0.89 -2.56
C ILE A 110 5.88 -0.44 -1.87
N ARG A 111 6.86 -1.32 -1.79
CA ARG A 111 6.76 -2.62 -1.11
C ARG A 111 7.84 -2.69 -0.04
N PRO A 112 7.55 -2.24 1.18
CA PRO A 112 8.51 -2.22 2.28
C PRO A 112 8.85 -3.64 2.75
N ALA A 113 10.09 -3.86 3.17
CA ALA A 113 10.59 -5.16 3.61
C ALA A 113 10.28 -5.45 5.09
N ASP A 114 10.11 -4.42 5.92
CA ASP A 114 9.89 -4.57 7.35
C ASP A 114 9.06 -3.42 7.95
N ALA A 115 8.91 -3.40 9.27
CA ALA A 115 8.19 -2.35 9.97
C ALA A 115 8.85 -0.97 9.85
N ASN A 116 10.19 -0.89 9.87
CA ASN A 116 10.91 0.36 9.72
C ASN A 116 10.71 0.96 8.32
N GLU A 117 10.83 0.13 7.30
CA GLU A 117 10.54 0.57 5.92
C GLU A 117 9.05 0.90 5.73
N THR A 118 8.13 0.22 6.44
CA THR A 118 6.70 0.55 6.39
C THR A 118 6.45 1.98 6.89
N VAL A 119 7.10 2.40 7.97
CA VAL A 119 7.02 3.79 8.46
C VAL A 119 7.59 4.78 7.42
N ALA A 120 8.74 4.45 6.84
CA ALA A 120 9.36 5.26 5.79
C ALA A 120 8.47 5.34 4.53
N ALA A 121 7.83 4.24 4.14
CA ALA A 121 6.89 4.16 3.02
C ALA A 121 5.64 5.02 3.23
N TRP A 122 5.06 5.00 4.42
CA TRP A 122 3.95 5.88 4.78
C TRP A 122 4.34 7.35 4.70
N ARG A 123 5.53 7.70 5.22
CA ARG A 123 6.05 9.06 5.11
C ARG A 123 6.22 9.47 3.64
N ALA A 124 6.86 8.63 2.83
CA ALA A 124 7.03 8.88 1.41
C ALA A 124 5.69 9.05 0.68
N ALA A 125 4.68 8.21 1.01
CA ALA A 125 3.35 8.31 0.45
C ALA A 125 2.63 9.62 0.82
N LEU A 126 2.78 10.08 2.06
CA LEU A 126 2.20 11.35 2.52
C LEU A 126 2.91 12.57 1.93
N GLU A 127 4.21 12.50 1.69
CA GLU A 127 5.01 13.57 1.08
C GLU A 127 4.84 13.62 -0.46
N HIS A 128 4.52 12.49 -1.10
CA HIS A 128 4.37 12.43 -2.57
C HIS A 128 3.18 13.27 -3.06
N THR A 129 3.41 14.09 -4.10
CA THR A 129 2.39 15.00 -4.66
C THR A 129 2.09 14.75 -6.13
N GLY A 130 2.82 13.86 -6.79
CA GLY A 130 2.76 13.65 -8.24
C GLY A 130 1.63 12.71 -8.72
N GLY A 131 0.91 12.06 -7.79
CA GLY A 131 -0.13 11.09 -8.12
C GLY A 131 -0.45 10.15 -6.96
N PRO A 132 -1.17 9.06 -7.20
CA PRO A 132 -1.50 8.08 -6.18
C PRO A 132 -0.28 7.24 -5.77
N VAL A 133 -0.34 6.70 -4.57
CA VAL A 133 0.66 5.76 -4.05
C VAL A 133 -0.02 4.44 -3.70
N ALA A 134 0.60 3.33 -4.08
CA ALA A 134 0.22 1.99 -3.66
C ALA A 134 1.26 1.45 -2.66
N LEU A 135 0.83 1.17 -1.45
CA LEU A 135 1.63 0.46 -0.43
C LEU A 135 1.27 -1.02 -0.48
N VAL A 136 2.27 -1.86 -0.72
CA VAL A 136 2.08 -3.31 -0.82
C VAL A 136 2.72 -3.97 0.39
N LEU A 137 1.90 -4.64 1.19
CA LEU A 137 2.28 -5.17 2.50
C LEU A 137 2.06 -6.69 2.54
N THR A 138 2.93 -7.38 3.25
CA THR A 138 2.79 -8.81 3.48
C THR A 138 1.75 -9.13 4.55
N ARG A 139 1.27 -10.38 4.56
CA ARG A 139 0.43 -10.92 5.63
C ARG A 139 1.26 -11.37 6.83
N GLN A 140 2.42 -11.96 6.57
CA GLN A 140 3.25 -12.55 7.60
C GLN A 140 3.90 -11.49 8.48
N GLU A 141 4.16 -11.85 9.72
CA GLU A 141 5.08 -11.12 10.57
C GLU A 141 6.50 -11.30 10.02
N LEU A 142 7.21 -10.19 9.89
CA LEU A 142 8.59 -10.15 9.45
C LEU A 142 9.50 -9.65 10.57
N PRO A 143 10.72 -10.17 10.69
CA PRO A 143 11.68 -9.61 11.61
C PRO A 143 12.01 -8.17 11.25
N VAL A 144 12.16 -7.32 12.27
CA VAL A 144 12.57 -5.93 12.08
C VAL A 144 14.07 -5.89 11.85
N ILE A 145 14.49 -5.26 10.75
CA ILE A 145 15.90 -5.13 10.38
C ILE A 145 16.61 -4.16 11.31
N ASP A 146 17.74 -4.58 11.87
CA ASP A 146 18.55 -3.76 12.75
C ASP A 146 19.22 -2.61 12.00
N GLN A 147 18.78 -1.39 12.25
CA GLN A 147 19.28 -0.17 11.61
C GLN A 147 20.64 0.34 12.18
N GLU A 148 21.20 -0.31 13.19
CA GLU A 148 22.58 -0.04 13.63
C GLU A 148 23.57 -0.86 12.80
N LYS A 149 23.15 -2.05 12.37
CA LYS A 149 23.96 -2.97 11.56
C LYS A 149 23.79 -2.74 10.06
N TYR A 150 22.60 -2.38 9.63
CA TYR A 150 22.22 -2.24 8.22
C TYR A 150 21.83 -0.81 7.87
N THR A 151 21.79 -0.51 6.58
CA THR A 151 21.39 0.81 6.09
C THR A 151 20.00 1.19 6.58
N LYS A 152 19.83 2.42 7.00
CA LYS A 152 18.59 2.91 7.61
C LYS A 152 17.43 2.93 6.61
N ALA A 153 16.26 2.51 7.04
CA ALA A 153 15.02 2.46 6.25
C ALA A 153 14.62 3.80 5.61
N ARG A 154 15.08 4.94 6.14
CA ARG A 154 14.85 6.28 5.55
C ARG A 154 15.37 6.39 4.10
N GLU A 155 16.30 5.55 3.71
CA GLU A 155 16.88 5.53 2.35
C GLU A 155 15.89 4.96 1.31
N LEU A 156 14.79 4.34 1.74
CA LEU A 156 13.69 3.87 0.88
C LEU A 156 13.22 4.96 -0.10
N LYS A 157 13.23 6.22 0.31
CA LYS A 157 12.85 7.36 -0.54
C LYS A 157 13.69 7.50 -1.83
N LYS A 158 14.84 6.87 -1.91
CA LYS A 158 15.69 6.83 -3.11
C LYS A 158 15.16 5.86 -4.18
N GLY A 159 14.17 5.02 -3.84
CA GLY A 159 13.62 3.99 -4.70
C GLY A 159 14.39 2.67 -4.66
N ALA A 160 15.71 2.72 -4.56
CA ALA A 160 16.58 1.59 -4.31
C ALA A 160 17.79 2.06 -3.50
N TYR A 161 18.32 1.20 -2.64
CA TYR A 161 19.51 1.46 -1.85
C TYR A 161 20.21 0.15 -1.46
N ILE A 162 21.48 0.23 -1.14
CA ILE A 162 22.26 -0.91 -0.67
C ILE A 162 21.94 -1.11 0.82
N LEU A 163 21.32 -2.24 1.15
CA LEU A 163 20.96 -2.59 2.52
C LEU A 163 22.19 -3.06 3.31
N SER A 164 23.04 -3.88 2.69
CA SER A 164 24.26 -4.45 3.28
C SER A 164 25.34 -4.54 2.24
N GLU A 165 26.55 -4.12 2.61
CA GLU A 165 27.75 -4.32 1.80
C GLU A 165 28.36 -5.69 2.14
N SER A 166 28.97 -6.35 1.17
CA SER A 166 29.87 -7.48 1.43
C SER A 166 31.31 -6.99 1.52
N ASP A 167 32.11 -7.61 2.38
CA ASP A 167 33.55 -7.29 2.49
C ASP A 167 34.38 -7.78 1.29
N GLU A 168 33.75 -8.57 0.40
CA GLU A 168 34.35 -9.14 -0.81
C GLU A 168 33.56 -8.72 -2.05
N THR A 169 34.19 -8.84 -3.21
CA THR A 169 33.49 -8.63 -4.50
C THR A 169 32.29 -9.57 -4.61
N PRO A 170 31.05 -9.08 -4.80
CA PRO A 170 29.90 -9.93 -4.89
C PRO A 170 30.03 -10.90 -6.06
N GLN A 171 29.80 -12.18 -5.83
CA GLN A 171 29.81 -13.21 -6.87
C GLN A 171 28.46 -13.37 -7.55
N VAL A 172 27.40 -12.93 -6.88
CA VAL A 172 26.02 -12.92 -7.39
C VAL A 172 25.35 -11.60 -6.97
N ILE A 173 24.69 -10.99 -7.90
CA ILE A 173 23.89 -9.77 -7.71
C ILE A 173 22.42 -10.12 -7.86
#